data_86260b6e5b6173a25c6b523edb107981
#
_entry.id   86260b6e5b6173a25c6b523edb107981
#
_cell.length_a   1.000
_cell.length_b   1.000
_cell.length_c   1.000
_cell.angle_alpha   90.00
_cell.angle_beta   90.00
_cell.angle_gamma   90.00
#
_symmetry.space_group_name_H-M   'P 1'
#
loop_
_entity.id
_entity.type
_entity.pdbx_description
1 polymer ?
#
loop_
_entity_poly.entity_id
_entity_poly.type
_entity_poly.pdbx_seq_one_letter_code
_entity_poly.pdbx_strand_id
1 'polypeptide(L)'
;MTTTLLCPTRTFNAPPFIQRAESGSIRHLPALAYCLVEYDRAHYSDALFQLFSQPLPAALANAVAKRRAEYLASRYCGQVLLGQMQAASTIIGTHERVPQWPTGWRGSISHSDKYAMVVIAPESAGLMPGIDIEQWQPEIMLETAGMFASPEEQQLLSALAMPYPQALLTLFSAKESLYKSQWPEVRRYFDFQAAKVTHVNEAEQRFTLTLTETLTPELTYGTAFSGSYAFLSDAVITCIG
;
A
#
# COMPACT_ATOMS: atom_id res chain seq x y z
N MET A 1 15.68 16.91 10.31
CA MET A 1 15.54 16.60 8.87
C MET A 1 14.48 15.55 8.76
N THR A 2 13.31 15.87 8.21
CA THR A 2 12.23 14.90 7.98
C THR A 2 12.69 13.90 6.93
N THR A 3 12.96 12.68 7.33
CA THR A 3 13.27 11.59 6.40
C THR A 3 11.97 11.19 5.70
N THR A 4 11.75 11.67 4.50
CA THR A 4 10.59 11.28 3.70
C THR A 4 10.77 9.87 3.15
N LEU A 5 9.77 8.99 3.36
CA LEU A 5 9.72 7.63 2.79
C LEU A 5 9.85 7.65 1.25
N LEU A 6 9.20 8.61 0.62
CA LEU A 6 9.13 8.74 -0.83
C LEU A 6 10.26 9.63 -1.36
N CYS A 7 10.99 9.13 -2.38
CA CYS A 7 12.02 9.86 -3.10
C CYS A 7 11.52 10.11 -4.54
N PRO A 8 10.72 11.18 -4.78
CA PRO A 8 10.14 11.44 -6.08
C PRO A 8 11.23 11.85 -7.09
N THR A 9 11.14 11.29 -8.29
CA THR A 9 12.01 11.65 -9.43
C THR A 9 11.22 12.31 -10.55
N ARG A 10 9.89 12.10 -10.58
CA ARG A 10 9.00 12.64 -11.60
C ARG A 10 7.65 13.01 -11.01
N THR A 11 7.11 14.15 -11.46
CA THR A 11 5.73 14.57 -11.19
C THR A 11 4.98 14.76 -12.51
N PHE A 12 3.69 14.43 -12.53
CA PHE A 12 2.84 14.53 -13.72
C PHE A 12 1.36 14.61 -13.30
N ASN A 13 0.46 14.76 -14.26
CA ASN A 13 -0.98 14.71 -14.05
C ASN A 13 -1.69 14.26 -15.35
N ALA A 14 -2.98 13.96 -15.25
CA ALA A 14 -3.88 13.71 -16.37
C ALA A 14 -5.30 14.18 -15.99
N PRO A 15 -5.49 15.52 -15.89
CA PRO A 15 -6.76 16.08 -15.46
C PRO A 15 -7.87 15.80 -16.51
N PRO A 16 -9.16 15.84 -16.09
CA PRO A 16 -9.59 16.20 -14.74
C PRO A 16 -9.60 15.05 -13.74
N PHE A 17 -9.38 13.78 -14.12
CA PHE A 17 -9.46 12.64 -13.23
C PHE A 17 -8.20 12.49 -12.36
N ILE A 18 -7.00 12.48 -12.93
CA ILE A 18 -5.72 12.43 -12.17
C ILE A 18 -5.25 13.87 -11.92
N GLN A 19 -5.45 14.35 -10.71
CA GLN A 19 -5.13 15.71 -10.30
C GLN A 19 -3.62 15.92 -10.14
N ARG A 20 -2.97 14.97 -9.49
CA ARG A 20 -1.54 14.96 -9.25
C ARG A 20 -1.02 13.54 -9.26
N ALA A 21 0.16 13.36 -9.77
CA ALA A 21 0.88 12.10 -9.70
C ALA A 21 2.37 12.34 -9.49
N GLU A 22 2.99 11.40 -8.80
CA GLU A 22 4.43 11.35 -8.65
C GLU A 22 4.93 9.90 -8.72
N SER A 23 6.14 9.72 -9.19
CA SER A 23 6.82 8.43 -9.18
C SER A 23 8.30 8.60 -8.79
N GLY A 24 8.86 7.53 -8.25
CA GLY A 24 10.24 7.51 -7.75
C GLY A 24 10.59 6.20 -7.09
N SER A 25 11.42 6.23 -6.05
CA SER A 25 11.82 5.07 -5.27
C SER A 25 11.49 5.22 -3.78
N ILE A 26 11.42 4.10 -3.08
CA ILE A 26 11.30 4.07 -1.62
C ILE A 26 12.68 4.25 -1.00
N ARG A 27 12.83 5.18 -0.05
CA ARG A 27 14.13 5.61 0.52
C ARG A 27 15.03 4.47 0.99
N HIS A 28 14.49 3.56 1.77
CA HIS A 28 15.27 2.45 2.35
C HIS A 28 15.27 1.18 1.50
N LEU A 29 14.55 1.21 0.37
CA LEU A 29 14.37 0.13 -0.58
C LEU A 29 14.50 0.67 -2.01
N PRO A 30 15.71 1.08 -2.45
CA PRO A 30 15.89 1.79 -3.74
C PRO A 30 15.51 0.94 -4.96
N ALA A 31 15.48 -0.39 -4.83
CA ALA A 31 14.99 -1.29 -5.87
C ALA A 31 13.45 -1.31 -5.96
N LEU A 32 12.75 -0.75 -4.96
CA LEU A 32 11.30 -0.64 -4.94
C LEU A 32 10.87 0.72 -5.51
N ALA A 33 10.35 0.70 -6.72
CA ALA A 33 9.77 1.87 -7.36
C ALA A 33 8.33 2.09 -6.90
N TYR A 34 7.88 3.34 -6.84
CA TYR A 34 6.50 3.70 -6.53
C TYR A 34 5.89 4.67 -7.53
N CYS A 35 4.57 4.62 -7.65
CA CYS A 35 3.73 5.68 -8.20
C CYS A 35 2.59 5.95 -7.23
N LEU A 36 2.40 7.22 -6.91
CA LEU A 36 1.30 7.73 -6.11
C LEU A 36 0.50 8.71 -6.96
N VAL A 37 -0.82 8.55 -7.00
CA VAL A 37 -1.73 9.49 -7.63
C VAL A 37 -2.77 10.00 -6.65
N GLU A 38 -3.09 11.27 -6.77
CA GLU A 38 -4.28 11.90 -6.23
C GLU A 38 -5.30 12.01 -7.37
N TYR A 39 -6.50 11.42 -7.18
CA TYR A 39 -7.53 11.40 -8.20
C TYR A 39 -8.85 11.97 -7.67
N ASP A 40 -9.64 12.54 -8.59
CA ASP A 40 -10.96 13.07 -8.27
C ASP A 40 -12.06 12.17 -8.85
N ARG A 41 -12.75 11.47 -7.97
CA ARG A 41 -13.85 10.58 -8.32
C ARG A 41 -15.01 11.28 -9.02
N ALA A 42 -15.22 12.58 -8.77
CA ALA A 42 -16.29 13.34 -9.43
C ALA A 42 -16.08 13.44 -10.95
N HIS A 43 -14.84 13.30 -11.41
CA HIS A 43 -14.46 13.30 -12.81
C HIS A 43 -14.29 11.90 -13.42
N TYR A 44 -14.74 10.87 -12.72
CA TYR A 44 -14.68 9.50 -13.22
C TYR A 44 -15.80 9.25 -14.24
N SER A 45 -15.44 8.56 -15.33
CA SER A 45 -16.36 7.90 -16.27
C SER A 45 -15.72 6.63 -16.83
N ASP A 46 -16.54 5.69 -17.31
CA ASP A 46 -16.02 4.44 -17.88
C ASP A 46 -15.19 4.68 -19.17
N ALA A 47 -15.41 5.80 -19.87
CA ALA A 47 -14.60 6.18 -21.04
C ALA A 47 -13.11 6.37 -20.69
N LEU A 48 -12.77 6.66 -19.43
CA LEU A 48 -11.39 6.79 -18.98
C LEU A 48 -10.61 5.48 -19.06
N PHE A 49 -11.26 4.32 -19.03
CA PHE A 49 -10.58 3.05 -19.26
C PHE A 49 -9.96 2.99 -20.65
N GLN A 50 -10.71 3.43 -21.67
CA GLN A 50 -10.19 3.52 -23.03
C GLN A 50 -9.09 4.60 -23.14
N LEU A 51 -9.32 5.79 -22.56
CA LEU A 51 -8.36 6.91 -22.58
C LEU A 51 -7.00 6.50 -21.98
N PHE A 52 -6.99 5.76 -20.87
CA PHE A 52 -5.78 5.29 -20.22
C PHE A 52 -5.30 3.91 -20.73
N SER A 53 -5.91 3.39 -21.80
CA SER A 53 -5.55 2.08 -22.36
C SER A 53 -5.58 0.95 -21.34
N GLN A 54 -6.55 1.00 -20.42
CA GLN A 54 -6.78 -0.03 -19.40
C GLN A 54 -8.03 -0.84 -19.75
N PRO A 55 -7.99 -2.18 -19.64
CA PRO A 55 -9.20 -2.98 -19.79
C PRO A 55 -10.12 -2.79 -18.59
N LEU A 56 -11.42 -2.60 -18.84
CA LEU A 56 -12.44 -2.71 -17.78
C LEU A 56 -12.74 -4.20 -17.56
N PRO A 57 -12.41 -4.79 -16.41
CA PRO A 57 -12.69 -6.20 -16.17
C PRO A 57 -14.19 -6.49 -16.12
N ALA A 58 -14.61 -7.63 -16.67
CA ALA A 58 -16.01 -8.05 -16.60
C ALA A 58 -16.55 -8.11 -15.16
N ALA A 59 -15.72 -8.49 -14.19
CA ALA A 59 -16.08 -8.52 -12.76
C ALA A 59 -16.41 -7.14 -12.19
N LEU A 60 -16.00 -6.04 -12.85
CA LEU A 60 -16.31 -4.67 -12.44
C LEU A 60 -17.46 -4.05 -13.23
N ALA A 61 -18.00 -4.71 -14.25
CA ALA A 61 -19.06 -4.15 -15.10
C ALA A 61 -20.27 -3.64 -14.30
N ASN A 62 -20.62 -4.37 -13.22
CA ASN A 62 -21.75 -4.03 -12.34
C ASN A 62 -21.28 -3.39 -11.00
N ALA A 63 -20.00 -3.08 -10.82
CA ALA A 63 -19.51 -2.44 -9.61
C ALA A 63 -19.94 -0.97 -9.58
N VAL A 64 -20.04 -0.39 -8.37
CA VAL A 64 -20.31 1.03 -8.21
C VAL A 64 -19.17 1.87 -8.78
N ALA A 65 -19.47 3.10 -9.22
CA ALA A 65 -18.50 4.02 -9.81
C ALA A 65 -17.26 4.23 -8.93
N LYS A 66 -17.44 4.29 -7.60
CA LYS A 66 -16.33 4.35 -6.63
C LYS A 66 -15.32 3.24 -6.88
N ARG A 67 -15.76 1.98 -6.90
CA ARG A 67 -14.87 0.82 -7.07
C ARG A 67 -14.17 0.78 -8.43
N ARG A 68 -14.87 1.21 -9.49
CA ARG A 68 -14.27 1.32 -10.83
C ARG A 68 -13.22 2.43 -10.92
N ALA A 69 -13.48 3.59 -10.28
CA ALA A 69 -12.53 4.69 -10.19
C ALA A 69 -11.24 4.30 -9.45
N GLU A 70 -11.37 3.66 -8.27
CA GLU A 70 -10.26 3.12 -7.48
C GLU A 70 -9.41 2.14 -8.30
N TYR A 71 -10.08 1.22 -8.98
CA TYR A 71 -9.40 0.24 -9.85
C TYR A 71 -8.63 0.94 -10.96
N LEU A 72 -9.27 1.87 -11.69
CA LEU A 72 -8.64 2.57 -12.78
C LEU A 72 -7.43 3.39 -12.32
N ALA A 73 -7.56 4.17 -11.25
CA ALA A 73 -6.46 4.96 -10.69
C ALA A 73 -5.26 4.07 -10.32
N SER A 74 -5.53 2.93 -9.67
CA SER A 74 -4.50 1.96 -9.30
C SER A 74 -3.80 1.34 -10.52
N ARG A 75 -4.57 0.98 -11.56
CA ARG A 75 -4.01 0.40 -12.80
C ARG A 75 -3.20 1.43 -13.59
N TYR A 76 -3.64 2.68 -13.59
CA TYR A 76 -2.86 3.78 -14.17
C TYR A 76 -1.50 3.95 -13.46
N CYS A 77 -1.45 3.93 -12.13
CA CYS A 77 -0.18 3.91 -11.39
C CYS A 77 0.74 2.78 -11.85
N GLY A 78 0.21 1.57 -11.90
CA GLY A 78 0.99 0.39 -12.31
C GLY A 78 1.48 0.48 -13.75
N GLN A 79 0.64 0.95 -14.67
CA GLN A 79 1.00 1.19 -16.06
C GLN A 79 2.18 2.17 -16.19
N VAL A 80 2.12 3.28 -15.46
CA VAL A 80 3.19 4.27 -15.45
C VAL A 80 4.51 3.65 -14.99
N LEU A 81 4.50 2.92 -13.87
CA LEU A 81 5.72 2.29 -13.34
C LEU A 81 6.29 1.24 -14.28
N LEU A 82 5.45 0.30 -14.73
CA LEU A 82 5.87 -0.77 -15.63
C LEU A 82 6.41 -0.21 -16.96
N GLY A 83 5.79 0.87 -17.45
CA GLY A 83 6.29 1.58 -18.64
C GLY A 83 7.65 2.25 -18.39
N GLN A 84 7.85 2.91 -17.25
CA GLN A 84 9.14 3.51 -16.88
C GLN A 84 10.25 2.46 -16.71
N MET A 85 9.90 1.27 -16.24
CA MET A 85 10.83 0.14 -16.08
C MET A 85 10.99 -0.69 -17.34
N GLN A 86 10.38 -0.28 -18.47
CA GLN A 86 10.44 -0.99 -19.75
C GLN A 86 10.01 -2.46 -19.67
N ALA A 87 9.02 -2.75 -18.81
CA ALA A 87 8.44 -4.07 -18.70
C ALA A 87 7.79 -4.51 -20.02
N ALA A 88 7.82 -5.82 -20.31
CA ALA A 88 7.24 -6.38 -21.53
C ALA A 88 5.71 -6.15 -21.65
N SER A 89 5.04 -5.98 -20.52
CA SER A 89 3.63 -5.59 -20.44
C SER A 89 3.44 -4.54 -19.35
N THR A 90 2.55 -3.59 -19.60
CA THR A 90 2.14 -2.58 -18.60
C THR A 90 0.76 -2.88 -18.00
N ILE A 91 0.16 -4.00 -18.37
CA ILE A 91 -1.16 -4.41 -17.87
C ILE A 91 -0.99 -5.33 -16.66
N ILE A 92 -1.61 -4.93 -15.56
CA ILE A 92 -1.71 -5.74 -14.33
C ILE A 92 -3.07 -6.43 -14.35
N GLY A 93 -3.06 -7.74 -14.47
CA GLY A 93 -4.26 -8.56 -14.39
C GLY A 93 -4.87 -8.60 -12.98
N THR A 94 -5.94 -9.40 -12.86
CA THR A 94 -6.54 -9.71 -11.55
C THR A 94 -7.05 -11.14 -11.58
N HIS A 95 -6.68 -11.93 -10.58
CA HIS A 95 -7.22 -13.26 -10.36
C HIS A 95 -7.61 -13.36 -8.88
N GLU A 96 -8.85 -13.76 -8.60
CA GLU A 96 -9.38 -13.85 -7.22
C GLU A 96 -9.10 -12.61 -6.35
N ARG A 97 -9.27 -11.41 -6.93
CA ARG A 97 -8.98 -10.10 -6.32
C ARG A 97 -7.49 -9.79 -6.10
N VAL A 98 -6.60 -10.72 -6.43
CA VAL A 98 -5.14 -10.53 -6.31
C VAL A 98 -4.58 -9.97 -7.60
N PRO A 99 -3.73 -8.91 -7.56
CA PRO A 99 -3.04 -8.41 -8.73
C PRO A 99 -2.15 -9.48 -9.37
N GLN A 100 -2.23 -9.63 -10.69
CA GLN A 100 -1.36 -10.49 -11.47
C GLN A 100 -0.32 -9.62 -12.18
N TRP A 101 0.88 -9.64 -11.67
CA TRP A 101 2.00 -8.87 -12.20
C TRP A 101 2.56 -9.49 -13.48
N PRO A 102 3.07 -8.68 -14.43
CA PRO A 102 3.83 -9.21 -15.56
C PRO A 102 5.03 -10.03 -15.09
N THR A 103 5.41 -11.02 -15.88
CA THR A 103 6.58 -11.90 -15.59
C THR A 103 7.82 -11.06 -15.29
N GLY A 104 8.56 -11.45 -14.24
CA GLY A 104 9.75 -10.77 -13.75
C GLY A 104 9.48 -9.60 -12.80
N TRP A 105 8.22 -9.33 -12.44
CA TRP A 105 7.84 -8.24 -11.55
C TRP A 105 6.99 -8.71 -10.37
N ARG A 106 7.23 -8.10 -9.22
CA ARG A 106 6.41 -8.20 -8.02
C ARG A 106 5.96 -6.80 -7.61
N GLY A 107 4.83 -6.72 -6.92
CA GLY A 107 4.37 -5.42 -6.45
C GLY A 107 3.19 -5.51 -5.51
N SER A 108 2.75 -4.35 -5.05
CA SER A 108 1.59 -4.19 -4.19
C SER A 108 0.81 -2.95 -4.59
N ILE A 109 -0.50 -2.99 -4.34
CA ILE A 109 -1.44 -1.93 -4.68
C ILE A 109 -2.23 -1.56 -3.43
N SER A 110 -2.39 -0.27 -3.19
CA SER A 110 -3.38 0.25 -2.26
C SER A 110 -4.09 1.47 -2.83
N HIS A 111 -5.28 1.75 -2.32
CA HIS A 111 -6.08 2.90 -2.71
C HIS A 111 -7.02 3.31 -1.57
N SER A 112 -7.35 4.58 -1.54
CA SER A 112 -8.39 5.19 -0.71
C SER A 112 -9.34 6.01 -1.59
N ASP A 113 -10.25 6.75 -0.99
CA ASP A 113 -11.20 7.58 -1.75
C ASP A 113 -10.54 8.64 -2.65
N LYS A 114 -9.31 9.03 -2.35
CA LYS A 114 -8.60 10.14 -2.99
C LYS A 114 -7.26 9.74 -3.59
N TYR A 115 -6.65 8.67 -3.08
CA TYR A 115 -5.32 8.25 -3.47
C TYR A 115 -5.30 6.83 -4.02
N ALA A 116 -4.41 6.59 -4.99
CA ALA A 116 -4.01 5.24 -5.35
C ALA A 116 -2.49 5.17 -5.40
N MET A 117 -1.94 4.09 -4.89
CA MET A 117 -0.51 3.88 -4.84
C MET A 117 -0.15 2.45 -5.26
N VAL A 118 0.91 2.36 -6.03
CA VAL A 118 1.49 1.10 -6.48
C VAL A 118 2.98 1.13 -6.20
N VAL A 119 3.51 0.02 -5.72
CA VAL A 119 4.95 -0.24 -5.66
C VAL A 119 5.28 -1.48 -6.47
N ILE A 120 6.42 -1.45 -7.18
CA ILE A 120 6.94 -2.61 -7.94
C ILE A 120 8.45 -2.76 -7.74
N ALA A 121 8.90 -4.01 -7.79
CA ALA A 121 10.31 -4.35 -7.86
C ALA A 121 10.51 -5.51 -8.86
N PRO A 122 11.68 -5.62 -9.51
CA PRO A 122 12.00 -6.82 -10.27
C PRO A 122 12.10 -8.02 -9.31
N GLU A 123 11.64 -9.20 -9.74
CA GLU A 123 11.73 -10.43 -8.92
C GLU A 123 13.15 -10.74 -8.47
N SER A 124 14.15 -10.37 -9.30
CA SER A 124 15.58 -10.53 -9.00
C SER A 124 16.05 -9.70 -7.78
N ALA A 125 15.26 -8.69 -7.34
CA ALA A 125 15.57 -7.93 -6.13
C ALA A 125 15.29 -8.72 -4.83
N GLY A 126 14.56 -9.84 -4.91
CA GLY A 126 14.20 -10.68 -3.76
C GLY A 126 13.23 -10.02 -2.77
N LEU A 127 12.62 -8.88 -3.13
CA LEU A 127 11.68 -8.17 -2.27
C LEU A 127 10.27 -8.78 -2.34
N MET A 128 9.56 -8.68 -1.23
CA MET A 128 8.13 -9.01 -1.11
C MET A 128 7.35 -7.73 -0.80
N PRO A 129 6.98 -6.92 -1.81
CA PRO A 129 6.42 -5.61 -1.59
C PRO A 129 5.03 -5.64 -0.95
N GLY A 130 4.85 -4.84 0.09
CA GLY A 130 3.55 -4.53 0.68
C GLY A 130 3.41 -3.02 0.85
N ILE A 131 2.33 -2.45 0.31
CA ILE A 131 2.01 -1.02 0.41
C ILE A 131 0.59 -0.86 0.90
N ASP A 132 0.39 0.12 1.77
CA ASP A 132 -0.93 0.53 2.17
C ASP A 132 -1.05 2.05 2.28
N ILE A 133 -2.25 2.59 2.02
CA ILE A 133 -2.59 4.00 2.15
C ILE A 133 -3.97 4.14 2.77
N GLU A 134 -4.03 4.76 3.94
CA GLU A 134 -5.25 4.95 4.71
C GLU A 134 -5.52 6.41 5.01
N GLN A 135 -6.77 6.84 4.83
CA GLN A 135 -7.18 8.20 5.12
C GLN A 135 -7.39 8.42 6.62
N TRP A 136 -7.16 9.64 7.04
CA TRP A 136 -7.31 10.08 8.42
C TRP A 136 -8.77 10.00 8.89
N GLN A 137 -9.06 9.10 9.83
CA GLN A 137 -10.39 8.88 10.43
C GLN A 137 -10.22 8.59 11.93
N PRO A 138 -9.89 9.60 12.75
CA PRO A 138 -9.47 9.42 14.14
C PRO A 138 -10.53 8.75 15.02
N GLU A 139 -11.82 9.09 14.86
CA GLU A 139 -12.90 8.50 15.64
C GLU A 139 -13.02 7.00 15.37
N ILE A 140 -12.98 6.59 14.10
CA ILE A 140 -13.05 5.18 13.70
C ILE A 140 -11.85 4.40 14.26
N MET A 141 -10.65 4.99 14.23
CA MET A 141 -9.45 4.35 14.77
C MET A 141 -9.57 4.09 16.29
N LEU A 142 -10.13 5.05 17.03
CA LEU A 142 -10.34 4.89 18.47
C LEU A 142 -11.42 3.83 18.78
N GLU A 143 -12.53 3.84 18.05
CA GLU A 143 -13.64 2.90 18.25
C GLU A 143 -13.25 1.45 17.89
N THR A 144 -12.41 1.26 16.89
CA THR A 144 -12.05 -0.06 16.36
C THR A 144 -10.68 -0.57 16.82
N ALA A 145 -9.95 0.19 17.64
CA ALA A 145 -8.59 -0.15 18.08
C ALA A 145 -8.45 -1.59 18.58
N GLY A 146 -9.40 -2.09 19.38
CA GLY A 146 -9.38 -3.44 19.92
C GLY A 146 -9.54 -4.56 18.88
N MET A 147 -9.91 -4.23 17.64
CA MET A 147 -10.05 -5.23 16.56
C MET A 147 -8.70 -5.56 15.91
N PHE A 148 -7.74 -4.63 15.92
CA PHE A 148 -6.46 -4.79 15.22
C PHE A 148 -5.23 -4.57 16.11
N ALA A 149 -5.39 -3.99 17.31
CA ALA A 149 -4.30 -3.71 18.26
C ALA A 149 -4.52 -4.41 19.58
N SER A 150 -3.57 -5.25 20.01
CA SER A 150 -3.57 -5.85 21.34
C SER A 150 -3.40 -4.81 22.45
N PRO A 151 -3.74 -5.10 23.72
CA PRO A 151 -3.51 -4.18 24.82
C PRO A 151 -2.04 -3.74 24.93
N GLU A 152 -1.09 -4.63 24.69
CA GLU A 152 0.35 -4.34 24.71
C GLU A 152 0.75 -3.39 23.58
N GLU A 153 0.19 -3.60 22.37
CA GLU A 153 0.41 -2.69 21.24
C GLU A 153 -0.18 -1.30 21.52
N GLN A 154 -1.39 -1.24 22.07
CA GLN A 154 -2.03 0.02 22.45
C GLN A 154 -1.20 0.77 23.51
N GLN A 155 -0.64 0.06 24.50
CA GLN A 155 0.26 0.66 25.49
C GLN A 155 1.53 1.22 24.82
N LEU A 156 2.17 0.46 23.92
CA LEU A 156 3.33 0.92 23.16
C LEU A 156 3.00 2.18 22.35
N LEU A 157 1.89 2.15 21.61
CA LEU A 157 1.48 3.26 20.76
C LEU A 157 1.12 4.53 21.55
N SER A 158 0.52 4.37 22.73
CA SER A 158 0.17 5.52 23.60
C SER A 158 1.40 6.21 24.21
N ALA A 159 2.56 5.57 24.20
CA ALA A 159 3.82 6.13 24.67
C ALA A 159 4.61 6.89 23.59
N LEU A 160 4.15 6.88 22.32
CA LEU A 160 4.78 7.61 21.22
C LEU A 160 4.52 9.11 21.34
N ALA A 161 5.38 9.91 20.71
CA ALA A 161 5.21 11.37 20.67
C ALA A 161 4.09 11.81 19.70
N MET A 162 3.81 11.00 18.66
CA MET A 162 2.70 11.27 17.74
C MET A 162 1.33 11.09 18.42
N PRO A 163 0.28 11.79 17.97
CA PRO A 163 -1.08 11.60 18.49
C PRO A 163 -1.53 10.13 18.42
N TYR A 164 -2.12 9.62 19.50
CA TYR A 164 -2.52 8.22 19.60
C TYR A 164 -3.41 7.70 18.44
N PRO A 165 -4.45 8.45 17.96
CA PRO A 165 -5.20 8.01 16.78
C PRO A 165 -4.33 7.88 15.51
N GLN A 166 -3.27 8.71 15.40
CA GLN A 166 -2.33 8.64 14.29
C GLN A 166 -1.42 7.40 14.39
N ALA A 167 -1.00 7.06 15.61
CA ALA A 167 -0.26 5.83 15.88
C ALA A 167 -1.10 4.58 15.57
N LEU A 168 -2.39 4.59 15.94
CA LEU A 168 -3.34 3.52 15.61
C LEU A 168 -3.52 3.36 14.10
N LEU A 169 -3.73 4.46 13.36
CA LEU A 169 -3.85 4.42 11.89
C LEU A 169 -2.57 3.88 11.25
N THR A 170 -1.40 4.27 11.76
CA THR A 170 -0.11 3.76 11.28
C THR A 170 0.02 2.26 11.52
N LEU A 171 -0.39 1.77 12.70
CA LEU A 171 -0.38 0.33 13.00
C LEU A 171 -1.33 -0.44 12.09
N PHE A 172 -2.57 0.02 11.93
CA PHE A 172 -3.56 -0.60 11.05
C PHE A 172 -3.00 -0.75 9.63
N SER A 173 -2.53 0.35 9.06
CA SER A 173 -1.94 0.38 7.72
C SER A 173 -0.68 -0.49 7.61
N ALA A 174 0.18 -0.54 8.66
CA ALA A 174 1.36 -1.40 8.69
C ALA A 174 0.99 -2.90 8.63
N LYS A 175 -0.05 -3.32 9.36
CA LYS A 175 -0.54 -4.70 9.32
C LYS A 175 -1.17 -5.05 7.98
N GLU A 176 -1.88 -4.11 7.33
CA GLU A 176 -2.38 -4.26 5.96
C GLU A 176 -1.22 -4.41 4.95
N SER A 177 -0.17 -3.61 5.10
CA SER A 177 1.04 -3.73 4.27
C SER A 177 1.70 -5.10 4.45
N LEU A 178 1.78 -5.61 5.68
CA LEU A 178 2.31 -6.95 5.95
C LEU A 178 1.45 -8.03 5.28
N TYR A 179 0.12 -7.93 5.44
CA TYR A 179 -0.80 -8.87 4.81
C TYR A 179 -0.60 -8.91 3.28
N LYS A 180 -0.54 -7.75 2.63
CA LYS A 180 -0.32 -7.65 1.17
C LYS A 180 1.05 -8.19 0.75
N SER A 181 2.09 -7.94 1.54
CA SER A 181 3.44 -8.45 1.31
C SER A 181 3.51 -9.97 1.39
N GLN A 182 2.88 -10.57 2.40
CA GLN A 182 3.00 -12.00 2.68
C GLN A 182 1.94 -12.86 1.99
N TRP A 183 0.88 -12.26 1.44
CA TRP A 183 -0.19 -12.99 0.75
C TRP A 183 0.31 -13.96 -0.36
N PRO A 184 1.29 -13.59 -1.21
CA PRO A 184 1.78 -14.50 -2.25
C PRO A 184 2.34 -15.83 -1.74
N GLU A 185 2.91 -15.83 -0.52
CA GLU A 185 3.50 -17.01 0.11
C GLU A 185 2.48 -17.75 1.00
N VAL A 186 1.68 -16.99 1.77
CA VAL A 186 0.76 -17.58 2.77
C VAL A 186 -0.48 -18.20 2.11
N ARG A 187 -1.05 -17.57 1.08
CA ARG A 187 -2.21 -18.05 0.30
C ARG A 187 -3.45 -18.43 1.13
N ARG A 188 -3.52 -17.98 2.37
CA ARG A 188 -4.67 -18.10 3.25
C ARG A 188 -4.87 -16.83 4.06
N TYR A 189 -6.09 -16.60 4.50
CA TYR A 189 -6.38 -15.50 5.41
C TYR A 189 -5.61 -15.68 6.72
N PHE A 190 -5.04 -14.60 7.22
CA PHE A 190 -4.55 -14.42 8.58
C PHE A 190 -4.96 -13.03 9.07
N ASP A 191 -5.33 -12.92 10.33
CA ASP A 191 -5.88 -11.68 10.87
C ASP A 191 -4.80 -10.76 11.46
N PHE A 192 -5.24 -9.61 11.99
CA PHE A 192 -4.36 -8.62 12.59
C PHE A 192 -3.58 -9.13 13.80
N GLN A 193 -4.05 -10.20 14.45
CA GLN A 193 -3.39 -10.76 15.63
C GLN A 193 -2.21 -11.67 15.26
N ALA A 194 -2.09 -12.07 14.00
CA ALA A 194 -0.97 -12.87 13.50
C ALA A 194 0.38 -12.14 13.53
N ALA A 195 0.37 -10.82 13.68
CA ALA A 195 1.58 -10.02 13.87
C ALA A 195 1.32 -8.88 14.86
N LYS A 196 2.36 -8.54 15.63
CA LYS A 196 2.33 -7.39 16.55
C LYS A 196 3.45 -6.40 16.26
N VAL A 197 3.19 -5.11 16.50
CA VAL A 197 4.25 -4.11 16.49
C VAL A 197 5.14 -4.30 17.73
N THR A 198 6.44 -4.41 17.49
CA THR A 198 7.43 -4.58 18.56
C THR A 198 8.34 -3.37 18.72
N HIS A 199 8.43 -2.54 17.71
CA HIS A 199 9.23 -1.32 17.74
C HIS A 199 8.68 -0.26 16.77
N VAL A 200 8.71 1.01 17.19
CA VAL A 200 8.44 2.18 16.35
C VAL A 200 9.55 3.20 16.57
N ASN A 201 10.21 3.61 15.50
CA ASN A 201 11.19 4.70 15.48
C ASN A 201 10.56 5.90 14.77
N GLU A 202 10.06 6.87 15.54
CA GLU A 202 9.39 8.06 14.98
C GLU A 202 10.37 8.97 14.23
N ALA A 203 11.63 9.06 14.67
CA ALA A 203 12.63 9.92 14.02
C ALA A 203 12.99 9.42 12.62
N GLU A 204 13.02 8.11 12.41
CA GLU A 204 13.30 7.48 11.13
C GLU A 204 12.03 7.11 10.35
N GLN A 205 10.84 7.27 10.96
CA GLN A 205 9.56 6.85 10.42
C GLN A 205 9.55 5.36 10.04
N ARG A 206 10.03 4.52 10.96
CA ARG A 206 10.14 3.07 10.78
C ARG A 206 9.40 2.31 11.87
N PHE A 207 8.96 1.11 11.52
CA PHE A 207 8.35 0.17 12.46
C PHE A 207 8.89 -1.24 12.25
N THR A 208 8.71 -2.10 13.25
CA THR A 208 8.94 -3.53 13.17
C THR A 208 7.68 -4.27 13.60
N LEU A 209 7.21 -5.17 12.74
CA LEU A 209 6.16 -6.15 13.04
C LEU A 209 6.79 -7.51 13.24
N THR A 210 6.32 -8.27 14.24
CA THR A 210 6.82 -9.61 14.54
C THR A 210 5.65 -10.59 14.55
N LEU A 211 5.79 -11.73 13.86
CA LEU A 211 4.76 -12.77 13.84
C LEU A 211 4.52 -13.34 15.25
N THR A 212 3.26 -13.50 15.58
CA THR A 212 2.78 -14.11 16.83
C THR A 212 2.36 -15.57 16.63
N GLU A 213 2.39 -16.05 15.40
CA GLU A 213 2.11 -17.44 15.02
C GLU A 213 2.97 -17.84 13.81
N THR A 214 3.03 -19.14 13.53
CA THR A 214 3.66 -19.66 12.32
C THR A 214 2.65 -19.66 11.17
N LEU A 215 2.93 -18.91 10.11
CA LEU A 215 2.08 -18.81 8.92
C LEU A 215 2.44 -19.88 7.86
N THR A 216 3.73 -20.11 7.64
CA THR A 216 4.29 -21.14 6.76
C THR A 216 5.56 -21.71 7.40
N PRO A 217 6.17 -22.80 6.86
CA PRO A 217 7.46 -23.31 7.35
C PRO A 217 8.58 -22.26 7.34
N GLU A 218 8.54 -21.30 6.41
CA GLU A 218 9.52 -20.22 6.25
C GLU A 218 9.15 -18.97 7.09
N LEU A 219 7.87 -18.79 7.39
CA LEU A 219 7.32 -17.66 8.14
C LEU A 219 6.87 -18.12 9.51
N THR A 220 7.85 -18.35 10.39
CA THR A 220 7.63 -18.92 11.71
C THR A 220 7.32 -17.85 12.77
N TYR A 221 6.76 -18.27 13.89
CA TYR A 221 6.63 -17.43 15.09
C TYR A 221 7.93 -16.67 15.36
N GLY A 222 7.84 -15.37 15.65
CA GLY A 222 8.99 -14.52 15.93
C GLY A 222 9.68 -13.94 14.70
N THR A 223 9.30 -14.31 13.47
CA THR A 223 9.82 -13.66 12.26
C THR A 223 9.47 -12.17 12.27
N ALA A 224 10.48 -11.32 12.06
CA ALA A 224 10.34 -9.87 12.12
C ALA A 224 10.37 -9.25 10.71
N PHE A 225 9.51 -8.27 10.49
CA PHE A 225 9.42 -7.46 9.28
C PHE A 225 9.65 -6.01 9.60
N SER A 226 10.59 -5.38 8.91
CA SER A 226 10.81 -3.94 9.00
C SER A 226 10.03 -3.22 7.94
N GLY A 227 9.35 -2.15 8.32
CA GLY A 227 8.64 -1.27 7.41
C GLY A 227 8.94 0.19 7.69
N SER A 228 8.44 1.03 6.82
CA SER A 228 8.52 2.48 6.93
C SER A 228 7.15 3.11 6.70
N TYR A 229 6.95 4.32 7.24
CA TYR A 229 5.71 5.06 7.05
C TYR A 229 5.98 6.52 6.69
N ALA A 230 4.98 7.16 6.11
CA ALA A 230 4.97 8.60 5.87
C ALA A 230 3.55 9.15 6.01
N PHE A 231 3.44 10.39 6.44
CA PHE A 231 2.15 11.09 6.46
C PHE A 231 2.02 12.00 5.25
N LEU A 232 0.87 11.93 4.60
CA LEU A 232 0.34 12.96 3.73
C LEU A 232 -0.47 13.95 4.58
N SER A 233 -1.06 14.96 3.95
CA SER A 233 -1.91 15.94 4.67
C SER A 233 -3.10 15.28 5.38
N ASP A 234 -3.66 14.23 4.80
CA ASP A 234 -4.91 13.58 5.22
C ASP A 234 -4.86 12.04 5.13
N ALA A 235 -3.65 11.46 5.07
CA ALA A 235 -3.48 10.01 4.98
C ALA A 235 -2.14 9.56 5.55
N VAL A 236 -2.01 8.26 5.85
CA VAL A 236 -0.75 7.58 6.12
C VAL A 236 -0.44 6.61 4.99
N ILE A 237 0.82 6.49 4.67
CA ILE A 237 1.36 5.45 3.79
C ILE A 237 2.27 4.57 4.63
N THR A 238 2.14 3.25 4.50
CA THR A 238 3.07 2.27 5.08
C THR A 238 3.61 1.35 4.00
N CYS A 239 4.87 0.94 4.13
CA CYS A 239 5.55 0.11 3.15
C CYS A 239 6.44 -0.93 3.83
N ILE A 240 6.35 -2.18 3.35
CA ILE A 240 7.21 -3.33 3.68
C ILE A 240 7.77 -3.87 2.36
N GLY A 241 9.01 -4.39 2.38
CA GLY A 241 9.62 -4.98 1.18
C GLY A 241 10.81 -5.86 1.48
#